data_2c56db99e4d60c80757329f37424f811
#
_entry.id   2c56db99e4d60c80757329f37424f811
#
_cell.length_a   1.000
_cell.length_b   1.000
_cell.length_c   1.000
_cell.angle_alpha   90.00
_cell.angle_beta   90.00
_cell.angle_gamma   90.00
#
_symmetry.space_group_name_H-M   'P 1'
#
loop_
_entity.id
_entity.type
_entity.pdbx_description
1 polymer ?
#
loop_
_entity_poly.entity_id
_entity_poly.type
_entity_poly.pdbx_seq_one_letter_code
_entity_poly.pdbx_strand_id
1 'polypeptide(L)'
;MYPKYLRICTMRGDQIEQVPHCTDLIRYGKTKGPLKRDHWLRVFDIPKRWFWHFYAISVVWNGFLIVLSLHMIVWGQKFPSWLTDILGFLTTGGPVAVRQVPQVSAVLVQMLLWVHSLRRLLECHLVSVFSDGVIHIVQYIFGLGYYILLGLTVLCSDPLIIEEGSPAFPLLSQLRWYHVAGAVLFSWASLLQHRSLVLLARLRTGGSGTVETLAHRVPSGGWFELVSCPHYLAELLIYVSLGIVSGSHALTWWLVVLYVLFNQALAAQLCHEFYTSKFQSYPQHRKAFLPYLL
;
A
#
# COMPACT_ATOMS: atom_id res chain seq x y z
N MET A 1 -9.64 -8.55 25.03
CA MET A 1 -9.90 -7.59 26.14
C MET A 1 -8.97 -6.41 25.91
N TYR A 2 -9.44 -5.35 25.26
CA TYR A 2 -8.62 -4.16 25.00
C TYR A 2 -8.52 -3.33 26.28
N PRO A 3 -7.34 -2.76 26.61
CA PRO A 3 -7.22 -1.91 27.77
C PRO A 3 -8.13 -0.69 27.59
N LYS A 4 -9.10 -0.58 28.45
CA LYS A 4 -9.96 0.59 28.57
C LYS A 4 -9.09 1.80 28.89
N TYR A 5 -9.00 2.71 27.93
CA TYR A 5 -8.68 4.13 28.03
C TYR A 5 -7.83 4.59 29.23
N LEU A 6 -6.60 5.00 28.96
CA LEU A 6 -5.85 5.87 29.87
C LEU A 6 -6.59 7.22 29.92
N ARG A 7 -7.35 7.46 30.97
CA ARG A 7 -7.95 8.77 31.25
C ARG A 7 -6.88 9.65 31.87
N ILE A 8 -6.41 10.64 31.14
CA ILE A 8 -5.55 11.68 31.70
C ILE A 8 -6.48 12.72 32.33
N CYS A 9 -6.44 12.83 33.65
CA CYS A 9 -7.12 13.87 34.40
C CYS A 9 -6.10 14.97 34.75
N THR A 10 -6.41 16.23 34.50
CA THR A 10 -5.64 17.36 35.03
C THR A 10 -6.35 17.92 36.25
N MET A 11 -5.61 18.17 37.30
CA MET A 11 -6.13 18.90 38.47
C MET A 11 -6.06 20.39 38.16
N ARG A 12 -7.20 21.06 38.30
CA ARG A 12 -7.29 22.52 38.32
C ARG A 12 -8.08 22.92 39.56
N GLY A 13 -7.36 23.26 40.63
CA GLY A 13 -7.95 23.43 41.95
C GLY A 13 -8.41 22.10 42.56
N ASP A 14 -9.38 22.12 43.45
CA ASP A 14 -9.89 20.92 44.14
C ASP A 14 -10.93 20.11 43.33
N GLN A 15 -11.11 20.41 42.06
CA GLN A 15 -12.04 19.67 41.18
C GLN A 15 -11.27 18.91 40.12
N ILE A 16 -11.62 17.63 39.96
CA ILE A 16 -11.14 16.76 38.88
C ILE A 16 -11.94 17.09 37.62
N GLU A 17 -11.35 17.83 36.72
CA GLU A 17 -11.94 18.09 35.40
C GLU A 17 -11.59 16.96 34.45
N GLN A 18 -12.58 16.18 34.03
CA GLN A 18 -12.40 15.16 33.02
C GLN A 18 -12.16 15.86 31.67
N VAL A 19 -10.93 15.73 31.15
CA VAL A 19 -10.62 16.17 29.79
C VAL A 19 -11.39 15.29 28.83
N PRO A 20 -12.34 15.81 28.04
CA PRO A 20 -13.07 15.03 27.08
C PRO A 20 -12.10 14.55 25.99
N HIS A 21 -11.99 13.24 25.84
CA HIS A 21 -11.36 12.52 24.74
C HIS A 21 -9.86 12.78 24.46
N CYS A 22 -9.01 12.08 25.20
CA CYS A 22 -7.61 11.87 24.86
C CYS A 22 -7.41 10.76 23.78
N THR A 23 -8.47 10.33 23.10
CA THR A 23 -8.42 9.26 22.07
C THR A 23 -7.89 9.72 20.72
N ASP A 24 -7.56 11.00 20.56
CA ASP A 24 -7.14 11.57 19.27
C ASP A 24 -5.62 11.72 19.12
N LEU A 25 -4.83 11.08 19.97
CA LEU A 25 -3.40 11.39 20.10
C LEU A 25 -2.54 10.97 18.91
N ILE A 26 -2.90 9.91 18.19
CA ILE A 26 -2.10 9.46 17.04
C ILE A 26 -3.02 8.88 15.97
N ARG A 27 -3.38 9.68 14.97
CA ARG A 27 -4.00 9.21 13.74
C ARG A 27 -3.17 9.65 12.55
N TYR A 28 -2.41 8.73 11.94
CA TYR A 28 -1.68 9.00 10.70
C TYR A 28 -0.85 10.29 10.74
N GLY A 29 -0.06 10.50 11.77
CA GLY A 29 0.70 11.72 11.95
C GLY A 29 -0.17 12.98 12.19
N LYS A 30 -1.46 12.84 12.47
CA LYS A 30 -2.33 13.94 12.92
C LYS A 30 -2.49 13.85 14.43
N THR A 31 -1.82 14.71 15.16
CA THR A 31 -2.19 15.02 16.53
C THR A 31 -3.40 15.94 16.50
N LYS A 32 -4.58 15.44 16.89
CA LYS A 32 -5.74 16.25 17.24
C LYS A 32 -5.93 16.15 18.75
N GLY A 33 -5.46 17.11 19.46
CA GLY A 33 -5.67 17.21 20.89
C GLY A 33 -5.02 18.48 21.46
N PRO A 34 -5.30 18.85 22.72
CA PRO A 34 -4.72 20.01 23.36
C PRO A 34 -3.20 19.90 23.60
N LEU A 35 -2.59 18.73 23.41
CA LEU A 35 -1.14 18.59 23.37
C LEU A 35 -0.62 19.33 22.13
N LYS A 36 -0.23 20.57 22.35
CA LYS A 36 0.57 21.33 21.36
C LYS A 36 1.80 20.48 21.07
N ARG A 37 1.83 19.89 19.89
CA ARG A 37 3.02 19.22 19.35
C ARG A 37 4.15 20.24 19.40
N ASP A 38 5.26 19.92 20.03
CA ASP A 38 6.39 20.83 20.21
C ASP A 38 6.78 21.43 18.85
N HIS A 39 7.07 22.73 18.85
CA HIS A 39 7.29 23.49 17.63
C HIS A 39 8.45 22.89 16.79
N TRP A 40 9.47 22.34 17.43
CA TRP A 40 10.62 21.71 16.78
C TRP A 40 10.27 20.43 16.04
N LEU A 41 9.27 19.64 16.49
CA LEU A 41 8.80 18.43 15.79
C LEU A 41 8.06 18.75 14.49
N ARG A 42 7.54 19.96 14.34
CA ARG A 42 6.84 20.39 13.10
C ARG A 42 7.80 20.62 11.94
N VAL A 43 9.09 20.86 12.22
CA VAL A 43 10.13 21.00 11.18
C VAL A 43 10.28 19.69 10.39
N PHE A 44 9.95 18.56 10.98
CA PHE A 44 10.01 17.24 10.36
C PHE A 44 8.70 16.82 9.68
N ASP A 45 7.75 17.74 9.55
CA ASP A 45 6.47 17.48 8.88
C ASP A 45 6.57 17.75 7.38
N ILE A 46 6.20 16.74 6.60
CA ILE A 46 6.18 16.78 5.15
C ILE A 46 4.72 16.87 4.67
N PRO A 47 4.41 17.75 3.70
CA PRO A 47 3.05 17.87 3.20
C PRO A 47 2.51 16.55 2.64
N LYS A 48 1.30 16.17 3.00
CA LYS A 48 0.66 14.93 2.54
C LYS A 48 0.52 14.88 1.01
N ARG A 49 0.49 16.02 0.32
CA ARG A 49 0.50 16.10 -1.14
C ARG A 49 1.75 15.48 -1.79
N TRP A 50 2.86 15.30 -1.05
CA TRP A 50 4.08 14.62 -1.53
C TRP A 50 3.95 13.10 -1.56
N PHE A 51 2.78 12.55 -1.23
CA PHE A 51 2.51 11.13 -1.27
C PHE A 51 2.78 10.48 -2.65
N TRP A 52 2.68 11.24 -3.73
CA TRP A 52 2.99 10.78 -5.07
C TRP A 52 4.46 10.37 -5.27
N HIS A 53 5.40 10.90 -4.46
CA HIS A 53 6.82 10.55 -4.54
C HIS A 53 7.05 9.06 -4.31
N PHE A 54 6.25 8.41 -3.47
CA PHE A 54 6.32 6.98 -3.23
C PHE A 54 6.12 6.19 -4.52
N TYR A 55 5.09 6.56 -5.27
CA TYR A 55 4.78 5.91 -6.54
C TYR A 55 5.75 6.32 -7.65
N ALA A 56 6.25 7.53 -7.66
CA ALA A 56 7.26 7.98 -8.62
C ALA A 56 8.56 7.16 -8.49
N ILE A 57 9.06 7.00 -7.26
CA ILE A 57 10.21 6.14 -6.98
C ILE A 57 9.91 4.70 -7.39
N SER A 58 8.73 4.18 -7.07
CA SER A 58 8.33 2.83 -7.46
C SER A 58 8.32 2.65 -8.97
N VAL A 59 7.77 3.60 -9.73
CA VAL A 59 7.72 3.53 -11.21
C VAL A 59 9.12 3.54 -11.81
N VAL A 60 9.99 4.44 -11.36
CA VAL A 60 11.36 4.53 -11.88
C VAL A 60 12.17 3.30 -11.52
N TRP A 61 12.16 2.91 -10.25
CA TRP A 61 12.95 1.78 -9.75
C TRP A 61 12.50 0.44 -10.32
N ASN A 62 11.20 0.13 -10.22
CA ASN A 62 10.68 -1.14 -10.77
C ASN A 62 10.75 -1.17 -12.29
N GLY A 63 10.58 -0.04 -12.98
CA GLY A 63 10.79 0.06 -14.43
C GLY A 63 12.23 -0.27 -14.81
N PHE A 64 13.19 0.24 -14.05
CA PHE A 64 14.61 -0.09 -14.24
C PHE A 64 14.88 -1.59 -14.01
N LEU A 65 14.32 -2.19 -12.93
CA LEU A 65 14.46 -3.62 -12.67
C LEU A 65 13.83 -4.49 -13.76
N ILE A 66 12.68 -4.07 -14.32
CA ILE A 66 12.04 -4.76 -15.47
C ILE A 66 12.96 -4.74 -16.69
N VAL A 67 13.55 -3.58 -17.00
CA VAL A 67 14.48 -3.47 -18.14
C VAL A 67 15.68 -4.40 -17.96
N LEU A 68 16.25 -4.47 -16.76
CA LEU A 68 17.34 -5.40 -16.45
C LEU A 68 16.90 -6.86 -16.59
N SER A 69 15.72 -7.21 -16.08
CA SER A 69 15.17 -8.57 -16.17
C SER A 69 14.93 -8.99 -17.63
N LEU A 70 14.34 -8.10 -18.43
CA LEU A 70 14.11 -8.36 -19.85
C LEU A 70 15.43 -8.45 -20.63
N HIS A 71 16.40 -7.58 -20.32
CA HIS A 71 17.72 -7.62 -20.93
C HIS A 71 18.41 -8.97 -20.67
N MET A 72 18.32 -9.47 -19.43
CA MET A 72 18.85 -10.78 -19.06
C MET A 72 18.15 -11.90 -19.83
N ILE A 73 16.82 -11.88 -19.95
CA ILE A 73 16.04 -12.93 -20.64
C ILE A 73 16.31 -12.93 -22.14
N VAL A 74 16.36 -11.76 -22.77
CA VAL A 74 16.48 -11.65 -24.25
C VAL A 74 17.91 -11.91 -24.72
N TRP A 75 18.92 -11.38 -24.01
CA TRP A 75 20.32 -11.49 -24.42
C TRP A 75 21.15 -12.48 -23.62
N GLY A 76 20.55 -13.20 -22.64
CA GLY A 76 21.23 -14.20 -21.84
C GLY A 76 22.34 -13.63 -20.92
N GLN A 77 22.30 -12.32 -20.66
CA GLN A 77 23.32 -11.66 -19.83
C GLN A 77 22.99 -11.74 -18.35
N LYS A 78 24.03 -11.76 -17.52
CA LYS A 78 23.86 -11.77 -16.05
C LYS A 78 23.44 -10.36 -15.54
N PHE A 79 22.81 -10.32 -14.40
CA PHE A 79 22.61 -9.06 -13.68
C PHE A 79 23.92 -8.37 -13.37
N PRO A 80 23.94 -7.03 -13.30
CA PRO A 80 25.12 -6.29 -12.84
C PRO A 80 25.58 -6.78 -11.45
N SER A 81 26.90 -6.81 -11.22
CA SER A 81 27.49 -7.32 -9.98
C SER A 81 26.91 -6.70 -8.71
N TRP A 82 26.72 -5.37 -8.71
CA TRP A 82 26.13 -4.65 -7.58
C TRP A 82 24.72 -5.16 -7.23
N LEU A 83 23.90 -5.54 -8.23
CA LEU A 83 22.55 -6.06 -7.98
C LEU A 83 22.62 -7.51 -7.46
N THR A 84 23.48 -8.34 -8.04
CA THR A 84 23.69 -9.72 -7.52
C THR A 84 24.23 -9.73 -6.11
N ASP A 85 25.11 -8.79 -5.74
CA ASP A 85 25.64 -8.65 -4.39
C ASP A 85 24.51 -8.26 -3.40
N ILE A 86 23.66 -7.30 -3.76
CA ILE A 86 22.50 -6.90 -2.95
C ILE A 86 21.51 -8.07 -2.79
N LEU A 87 21.19 -8.77 -3.88
CA LEU A 87 20.27 -9.91 -3.83
C LEU A 87 20.87 -11.06 -2.99
N GLY A 88 22.18 -11.32 -3.15
CA GLY A 88 22.92 -12.29 -2.35
C GLY A 88 22.87 -11.95 -0.86
N PHE A 89 23.10 -10.68 -0.51
CA PHE A 89 23.01 -10.22 0.88
C PHE A 89 21.59 -10.40 1.47
N LEU A 90 20.55 -10.11 0.68
CA LEU A 90 19.16 -10.24 1.12
C LEU A 90 18.69 -11.71 1.21
N THR A 91 19.32 -12.63 0.48
CA THR A 91 18.92 -14.04 0.43
C THR A 91 19.79 -14.96 1.28
N THR A 92 20.88 -14.50 1.91
CA THR A 92 21.86 -15.27 2.70
C THR A 92 21.29 -15.85 4.00
N GLY A 93 20.13 -16.49 3.95
CA GLY A 93 19.55 -17.20 5.09
C GLY A 93 19.42 -18.71 4.93
N GLY A 94 19.84 -19.28 3.82
CA GLY A 94 19.75 -20.73 3.58
C GLY A 94 20.34 -21.15 2.24
N PRO A 95 20.60 -22.45 2.05
CA PRO A 95 21.00 -22.97 0.74
C PRO A 95 19.88 -22.56 -0.23
N VAL A 96 20.25 -21.81 -1.28
CA VAL A 96 19.36 -21.51 -2.39
C VAL A 96 18.97 -22.87 -2.99
N ALA A 97 17.86 -23.43 -2.53
CA ALA A 97 17.24 -24.53 -3.24
C ALA A 97 16.95 -23.99 -4.61
N VAL A 98 17.68 -24.47 -5.62
CA VAL A 98 17.47 -24.16 -7.03
C VAL A 98 16.07 -24.65 -7.36
N ARG A 99 15.08 -23.82 -7.08
CA ARG A 99 13.70 -24.09 -7.43
C ARG A 99 13.54 -23.55 -8.84
N GLN A 100 13.25 -24.40 -9.77
CA GLN A 100 12.87 -24.00 -11.14
C GLN A 100 11.52 -23.26 -11.05
N VAL A 101 11.57 -21.97 -10.73
CA VAL A 101 10.38 -21.12 -10.79
C VAL A 101 10.23 -20.62 -12.22
N PRO A 102 9.00 -20.61 -12.76
CA PRO A 102 8.77 -20.09 -14.11
C PRO A 102 9.26 -18.65 -14.20
N GLN A 103 10.17 -18.37 -15.12
CA GLN A 103 10.66 -16.99 -15.39
C GLN A 103 9.51 -16.03 -15.71
N VAL A 104 8.43 -16.56 -16.30
CA VAL A 104 7.22 -15.79 -16.62
C VAL A 104 6.52 -15.25 -15.37
N SER A 105 6.52 -16.00 -14.24
CA SER A 105 5.91 -15.52 -12.99
C SER A 105 6.61 -14.26 -12.48
N ALA A 106 7.95 -14.28 -12.42
CA ALA A 106 8.74 -13.13 -11.97
C ALA A 106 8.50 -11.89 -12.84
N VAL A 107 8.54 -12.06 -14.16
CA VAL A 107 8.29 -10.96 -15.10
C VAL A 107 6.87 -10.43 -14.95
N LEU A 108 5.87 -11.31 -14.85
CA LEU A 108 4.47 -10.89 -14.69
C LEU A 108 4.25 -10.13 -13.38
N VAL A 109 4.82 -10.60 -12.26
CA VAL A 109 4.72 -9.89 -10.97
C VAL A 109 5.37 -8.52 -11.07
N GLN A 110 6.58 -8.41 -11.66
CA GLN A 110 7.23 -7.12 -11.87
C GLN A 110 6.38 -6.18 -12.73
N MET A 111 5.85 -6.68 -13.85
CA MET A 111 5.00 -5.89 -14.76
C MET A 111 3.72 -5.39 -14.06
N LEU A 112 3.03 -6.28 -13.35
CA LEU A 112 1.80 -5.91 -12.64
C LEU A 112 2.08 -4.92 -11.49
N LEU A 113 3.18 -5.10 -10.76
CA LEU A 113 3.61 -4.16 -9.72
C LEU A 113 3.92 -2.77 -10.31
N TRP A 114 4.59 -2.75 -11.45
CA TRP A 114 4.89 -1.50 -12.17
C TRP A 114 3.61 -0.82 -12.67
N VAL A 115 2.70 -1.57 -13.28
CA VAL A 115 1.39 -1.07 -13.74
C VAL A 115 0.59 -0.52 -12.55
N HIS A 116 0.58 -1.22 -11.41
CA HIS A 116 -0.05 -0.73 -10.19
C HIS A 116 0.55 0.62 -9.75
N SER A 117 1.88 0.71 -9.67
CA SER A 117 2.58 1.93 -9.25
C SER A 117 2.33 3.09 -10.21
N LEU A 118 2.35 2.84 -11.52
CA LEU A 118 2.07 3.84 -12.55
C LEU A 118 0.63 4.35 -12.43
N ARG A 119 -0.34 3.44 -12.33
CA ARG A 119 -1.75 3.79 -12.12
C ARG A 119 -1.91 4.66 -10.87
N ARG A 120 -1.30 4.25 -9.74
CA ARG A 120 -1.35 5.01 -8.48
C ARG A 120 -0.71 6.39 -8.60
N LEU A 121 0.40 6.51 -9.33
CA LEU A 121 1.05 7.79 -9.63
C LEU A 121 0.10 8.71 -10.39
N LEU A 122 -0.52 8.20 -11.46
CA LEU A 122 -1.49 8.95 -12.25
C LEU A 122 -2.71 9.35 -11.41
N GLU A 123 -3.23 8.45 -10.58
CA GLU A 123 -4.35 8.76 -9.68
C GLU A 123 -4.00 9.83 -8.64
N CYS A 124 -2.75 9.89 -8.16
CA CYS A 124 -2.32 10.96 -7.26
C CYS A 124 -2.35 12.34 -7.93
N HIS A 125 -2.06 12.41 -9.23
CA HIS A 125 -2.03 13.67 -9.96
C HIS A 125 -3.37 14.06 -10.57
N LEU A 126 -4.14 13.08 -11.07
CA LEU A 126 -5.34 13.33 -11.88
C LEU A 126 -6.65 13.15 -11.11
N VAL A 127 -6.65 12.35 -10.04
CA VAL A 127 -7.88 11.99 -9.32
C VAL A 127 -7.86 12.47 -7.87
N SER A 128 -6.75 12.27 -7.15
CA SER A 128 -6.72 12.44 -5.70
C SER A 128 -6.68 13.91 -5.29
N VAL A 129 -7.60 14.30 -4.43
CA VAL A 129 -7.59 15.62 -3.78
C VAL A 129 -7.00 15.46 -2.38
N PHE A 130 -5.78 15.97 -2.17
CA PHE A 130 -5.11 15.89 -0.87
C PHE A 130 -5.58 17.02 0.07
N SER A 131 -5.71 16.69 1.36
CA SER A 131 -5.91 17.70 2.41
C SER A 131 -4.58 18.31 2.85
N ASP A 132 -4.63 19.40 3.61
CA ASP A 132 -3.45 20.08 4.21
C ASP A 132 -2.81 19.26 5.35
N GLY A 133 -3.04 17.96 5.38
CA GLY A 133 -2.42 17.06 6.35
C GLY A 133 -0.92 16.89 6.08
N VAL A 134 -0.23 16.44 7.12
CA VAL A 134 1.21 16.20 7.10
C VAL A 134 1.55 14.73 7.35
N ILE A 135 2.74 14.33 6.92
CA ILE A 135 3.36 13.02 7.17
C ILE A 135 4.66 13.30 7.91
N HIS A 136 4.97 12.53 8.95
CA HIS A 136 6.24 12.66 9.64
C HIS A 136 7.38 12.16 8.73
N ILE A 137 8.55 12.85 8.75
CA ILE A 137 9.70 12.53 7.86
C ILE A 137 10.15 11.07 7.97
N VAL A 138 10.15 10.50 9.17
CA VAL A 138 10.53 9.08 9.37
C VAL A 138 9.58 8.15 8.59
N GLN A 139 8.28 8.40 8.67
CA GLN A 139 7.28 7.64 7.92
C GLN A 139 7.43 7.84 6.40
N TYR A 140 7.80 9.05 5.99
CA TYR A 140 8.06 9.36 4.59
C TYR A 140 9.30 8.62 4.06
N ILE A 141 10.43 8.66 4.77
CA ILE A 141 11.65 7.93 4.39
C ILE A 141 11.40 6.42 4.38
N PHE A 142 10.72 5.89 5.41
CA PHE A 142 10.34 4.49 5.45
C PHE A 142 9.48 4.08 4.25
N GLY A 143 8.52 4.93 3.86
CA GLY A 143 7.69 4.69 2.67
C GLY A 143 8.50 4.66 1.38
N LEU A 144 9.49 5.56 1.20
CA LEU A 144 10.37 5.53 0.03
C LEU A 144 11.21 4.24 -0.01
N GLY A 145 11.81 3.85 1.13
CA GLY A 145 12.56 2.61 1.26
C GLY A 145 11.72 1.37 0.98
N TYR A 146 10.47 1.37 1.46
CA TYR A 146 9.53 0.27 1.22
C TYR A 146 9.34 -0.03 -0.27
N TYR A 147 9.14 0.99 -1.11
CA TYR A 147 8.94 0.78 -2.56
C TYR A 147 10.21 0.32 -3.28
N ILE A 148 11.39 0.69 -2.80
CA ILE A 148 12.68 0.16 -3.31
C ILE A 148 12.81 -1.32 -2.94
N LEU A 149 12.61 -1.65 -1.66
CA LEU A 149 12.70 -3.02 -1.16
C LEU A 149 11.65 -3.93 -1.80
N LEU A 150 10.46 -3.42 -2.09
CA LEU A 150 9.39 -4.18 -2.73
C LEU A 150 9.82 -4.72 -4.10
N GLY A 151 10.49 -3.91 -4.93
CA GLY A 151 11.04 -4.36 -6.21
C GLY A 151 12.12 -5.42 -6.07
N LEU A 152 13.01 -5.25 -5.09
CA LEU A 152 14.04 -6.27 -4.79
C LEU A 152 13.42 -7.57 -4.26
N THR A 153 12.34 -7.48 -3.45
CA THR A 153 11.63 -8.64 -2.93
C THR A 153 11.09 -9.54 -4.05
N VAL A 154 10.61 -8.94 -5.16
CA VAL A 154 10.16 -9.72 -6.32
C VAL A 154 11.31 -10.55 -6.90
N LEU A 155 12.49 -9.95 -7.07
CA LEU A 155 13.68 -10.64 -7.59
C LEU A 155 14.22 -11.70 -6.61
N CYS A 156 14.14 -11.45 -5.30
CA CYS A 156 14.53 -12.42 -4.27
C CYS A 156 13.55 -13.59 -4.16
N SER A 157 12.26 -13.34 -4.41
CA SER A 157 11.22 -14.37 -4.27
C SER A 157 11.21 -15.35 -5.44
N ASP A 158 11.52 -14.86 -6.63
CA ASP A 158 11.56 -15.64 -7.87
C ASP A 158 12.86 -15.33 -8.61
N PRO A 159 14.01 -15.88 -8.19
CA PRO A 159 15.28 -15.60 -8.82
C PRO A 159 15.27 -16.07 -10.27
N LEU A 160 15.58 -15.14 -11.18
CA LEU A 160 15.75 -15.42 -12.59
C LEU A 160 17.07 -16.15 -12.79
N ILE A 161 17.06 -17.49 -12.69
CA ILE A 161 18.23 -18.33 -12.97
C ILE A 161 18.12 -18.76 -14.41
N ILE A 162 19.05 -18.29 -15.23
CA ILE A 162 19.26 -18.81 -16.60
C ILE A 162 20.47 -19.75 -16.49
N GLU A 163 20.24 -21.05 -16.72
CA GLU A 163 21.35 -21.99 -16.94
C GLU A 163 22.02 -21.65 -18.26
N GLU A 164 23.35 -21.51 -18.24
CA GLU A 164 24.16 -21.26 -19.45
C GLU A 164 23.92 -22.41 -20.45
N GLY A 165 23.40 -22.08 -21.64
CA GLY A 165 23.16 -23.05 -22.71
C GLY A 165 21.74 -23.62 -22.77
N SER A 166 20.85 -23.26 -21.87
CA SER A 166 19.44 -23.65 -22.00
C SER A 166 18.76 -22.77 -23.06
N PRO A 167 18.10 -23.36 -24.08
CA PRO A 167 17.32 -22.57 -25.03
C PRO A 167 16.27 -21.80 -24.23
N ALA A 168 16.11 -20.51 -24.55
CA ALA A 168 15.05 -19.69 -23.96
C ALA A 168 13.72 -20.41 -24.21
N PHE A 169 13.21 -21.15 -23.23
CA PHE A 169 11.89 -21.76 -23.33
C PHE A 169 10.90 -20.64 -23.67
N PRO A 170 10.00 -20.82 -24.64
CA PRO A 170 9.05 -19.79 -24.97
C PRO A 170 8.28 -19.43 -23.71
N LEU A 171 8.40 -18.18 -23.26
CA LEU A 171 7.76 -17.66 -22.04
C LEU A 171 6.27 -18.01 -21.99
N LEU A 172 5.62 -18.08 -23.16
CA LEU A 172 4.21 -18.44 -23.30
C LEU A 172 3.91 -19.87 -22.85
N SER A 173 4.84 -20.83 -23.02
CA SER A 173 4.62 -22.22 -22.58
C SER A 173 4.65 -22.40 -21.07
N GLN A 174 5.19 -21.42 -20.35
CA GLN A 174 5.23 -21.40 -18.88
C GLN A 174 3.94 -20.85 -18.26
N LEU A 175 3.01 -20.31 -19.07
CA LEU A 175 1.74 -19.80 -18.57
C LEU A 175 0.93 -20.92 -17.90
N ARG A 176 0.44 -20.61 -16.68
CA ARG A 176 -0.38 -21.49 -15.85
C ARG A 176 -1.70 -20.78 -15.51
N TRP A 177 -2.69 -21.54 -15.09
CA TRP A 177 -3.99 -21.02 -14.71
C TRP A 177 -3.93 -19.93 -13.63
N TYR A 178 -2.98 -20.04 -12.69
CA TYR A 178 -2.84 -19.06 -11.60
C TYR A 178 -2.34 -17.69 -12.08
N HIS A 179 -1.62 -17.61 -13.19
CA HIS A 179 -1.27 -16.31 -13.81
C HIS A 179 -2.53 -15.58 -14.27
N VAL A 180 -3.45 -16.32 -14.91
CA VAL A 180 -4.73 -15.75 -15.36
C VAL A 180 -5.61 -15.36 -14.17
N ALA A 181 -5.74 -16.27 -13.19
CA ALA A 181 -6.53 -16.01 -12.00
C ALA A 181 -6.02 -14.78 -11.22
N GLY A 182 -4.71 -14.67 -11.02
CA GLY A 182 -4.09 -13.52 -10.37
C GLY A 182 -4.26 -12.23 -11.18
N ALA A 183 -4.10 -12.27 -12.51
CA ALA A 183 -4.30 -11.11 -13.37
C ALA A 183 -5.77 -10.62 -13.38
N VAL A 184 -6.73 -11.52 -13.33
CA VAL A 184 -8.17 -11.19 -13.21
C VAL A 184 -8.44 -10.53 -11.86
N LEU A 185 -7.96 -11.11 -10.76
CA LEU A 185 -8.10 -10.53 -9.42
C LEU A 185 -7.42 -9.16 -9.34
N PHE A 186 -6.21 -9.01 -9.89
CA PHE A 186 -5.49 -7.74 -9.96
C PHE A 186 -6.31 -6.66 -10.67
N SER A 187 -6.86 -7.00 -11.84
CA SER A 187 -7.65 -6.06 -12.64
C SER A 187 -8.92 -5.62 -11.90
N TRP A 188 -9.64 -6.57 -11.31
CA TRP A 188 -10.85 -6.29 -10.54
C TRP A 188 -10.55 -5.44 -9.31
N ALA A 189 -9.54 -5.80 -8.52
CA ALA A 189 -9.13 -5.04 -7.32
C ALA A 189 -8.63 -3.64 -7.70
N SER A 190 -7.90 -3.50 -8.81
CA SER A 190 -7.47 -2.20 -9.34
C SER A 190 -8.64 -1.30 -9.73
N LEU A 191 -9.67 -1.85 -10.37
CA LEU A 191 -10.90 -1.13 -10.68
C LEU A 191 -11.68 -0.74 -9.42
N LEU A 192 -11.77 -1.63 -8.45
CA LEU A 192 -12.41 -1.35 -7.15
C LEU A 192 -11.71 -0.19 -6.44
N GLN A 193 -10.38 -0.20 -6.41
CA GLN A 193 -9.59 0.88 -5.82
C GLN A 193 -9.81 2.20 -6.54
N HIS A 194 -9.72 2.19 -7.87
CA HIS A 194 -9.92 3.38 -8.70
C HIS A 194 -11.30 4.00 -8.47
N ARG A 195 -12.36 3.20 -8.56
CA ARG A 195 -13.75 3.67 -8.31
C ARG A 195 -13.91 4.27 -6.92
N SER A 196 -13.31 3.65 -5.91
CA SER A 196 -13.36 4.15 -4.54
C SER A 196 -12.64 5.51 -4.41
N LEU A 197 -11.49 5.68 -5.06
CA LEU A 197 -10.75 6.95 -5.05
C LEU A 197 -11.49 8.06 -5.80
N VAL A 198 -12.13 7.75 -6.92
CA VAL A 198 -12.98 8.69 -7.67
C VAL A 198 -14.15 9.16 -6.80
N LEU A 199 -14.83 8.25 -6.08
CA LEU A 199 -15.90 8.62 -5.16
C LEU A 199 -15.39 9.54 -4.04
N LEU A 200 -14.23 9.24 -3.45
CA LEU A 200 -13.61 10.11 -2.43
C LEU A 200 -13.22 11.50 -2.97
N ALA A 201 -12.73 11.56 -4.20
CA ALA A 201 -12.40 12.83 -4.84
C ALA A 201 -13.67 13.67 -5.09
N ARG A 202 -14.74 13.05 -5.60
CA ARG A 202 -16.03 13.71 -5.84
C ARG A 202 -16.64 14.33 -4.59
N LEU A 203 -16.39 13.79 -3.39
CA LEU A 203 -16.83 14.41 -2.13
C LEU A 203 -16.20 15.79 -1.90
N ARG A 204 -15.06 16.07 -2.56
CA ARG A 204 -14.31 17.33 -2.42
C ARG A 204 -14.46 18.27 -3.60
N THR A 205 -14.77 17.73 -4.79
CA THR A 205 -14.89 18.52 -6.03
C THR A 205 -16.34 18.80 -6.44
N GLY A 206 -17.32 18.13 -5.81
CA GLY A 206 -18.72 18.28 -6.24
C GLY A 206 -18.94 17.92 -7.71
N GLY A 207 -19.85 18.62 -8.36
CA GLY A 207 -20.16 18.46 -9.79
C GLY A 207 -19.30 19.33 -10.74
N SER A 208 -18.59 20.31 -10.20
CA SER A 208 -17.83 21.30 -10.98
C SER A 208 -16.46 20.79 -11.45
N GLY A 209 -15.95 19.70 -10.84
CA GLY A 209 -14.59 19.21 -11.04
C GLY A 209 -13.49 20.04 -10.36
N THR A 210 -13.84 21.21 -9.79
CA THR A 210 -12.93 22.04 -9.00
C THR A 210 -13.06 21.72 -7.51
N VAL A 211 -11.99 21.94 -6.74
CA VAL A 211 -12.02 21.67 -5.30
C VAL A 211 -12.93 22.66 -4.59
N GLU A 212 -14.07 22.19 -4.10
CA GLU A 212 -15.04 23.00 -3.35
C GLU A 212 -14.75 22.98 -1.84
N THR A 213 -14.27 21.86 -1.32
CA THR A 213 -14.02 21.73 0.11
C THR A 213 -12.94 20.69 0.41
N LEU A 214 -12.16 20.95 1.45
CA LEU A 214 -11.24 19.94 2.04
C LEU A 214 -11.86 19.26 3.27
N ALA A 215 -13.09 19.60 3.64
CA ALA A 215 -13.79 19.01 4.76
C ALA A 215 -14.09 17.51 4.50
N HIS A 216 -14.08 16.74 5.55
CA HIS A 216 -14.45 15.33 5.49
C HIS A 216 -15.98 15.22 5.39
N ARG A 217 -16.45 14.43 4.45
CA ARG A 217 -17.86 14.03 4.28
C ARG A 217 -17.93 12.50 4.36
N VAL A 218 -19.08 11.95 4.74
CA VAL A 218 -19.32 10.51 4.74
C VAL A 218 -19.38 10.02 3.30
N PRO A 219 -18.49 9.10 2.88
CA PRO A 219 -18.57 8.53 1.55
C PRO A 219 -19.79 7.60 1.43
N SER A 220 -20.41 7.57 0.26
CA SER A 220 -21.56 6.72 -0.06
C SER A 220 -21.43 6.16 -1.48
N GLY A 221 -22.16 5.08 -1.74
CA GLY A 221 -22.18 4.39 -3.02
C GLY A 221 -21.15 3.28 -3.15
N GLY A 222 -21.48 2.27 -3.94
CA GLY A 222 -20.63 1.11 -4.19
C GLY A 222 -20.22 0.37 -2.91
N TRP A 223 -18.97 0.01 -2.80
CA TRP A 223 -18.44 -0.73 -1.66
C TRP A 223 -18.35 0.09 -0.35
N PHE A 224 -18.53 1.41 -0.41
CA PHE A 224 -18.65 2.23 0.80
C PHE A 224 -19.91 1.91 1.61
N GLU A 225 -20.91 1.26 1.01
CA GLU A 225 -22.08 0.81 1.77
C GLU A 225 -21.77 -0.38 2.71
N LEU A 226 -20.73 -1.15 2.42
CA LEU A 226 -20.33 -2.31 3.20
C LEU A 226 -19.21 -2.02 4.18
N VAL A 227 -18.21 -1.24 3.74
CA VAL A 227 -17.01 -0.92 4.52
C VAL A 227 -16.63 0.55 4.42
N SER A 228 -15.97 1.06 5.45
CA SER A 228 -15.52 2.46 5.51
C SER A 228 -14.38 2.77 4.54
N CYS A 229 -13.56 1.77 4.23
CA CYS A 229 -12.33 1.96 3.44
C CYS A 229 -12.13 0.89 2.36
N PRO A 230 -13.02 0.81 1.35
CA PRO A 230 -12.90 -0.21 0.29
C PRO A 230 -11.61 -0.09 -0.53
N HIS A 231 -11.03 1.10 -0.64
CA HIS A 231 -9.75 1.31 -1.32
C HIS A 231 -8.56 0.65 -0.58
N TYR A 232 -8.63 0.49 0.73
CA TYR A 232 -7.63 -0.24 1.52
C TYR A 232 -7.77 -1.76 1.34
N LEU A 233 -9.01 -2.26 1.31
CA LEU A 233 -9.27 -3.66 0.99
C LEU A 233 -8.78 -3.99 -0.43
N ALA A 234 -9.06 -3.12 -1.40
CA ALA A 234 -8.61 -3.28 -2.76
C ALA A 234 -7.07 -3.31 -2.87
N GLU A 235 -6.36 -2.48 -2.10
CA GLU A 235 -4.90 -2.52 -2.02
C GLU A 235 -4.41 -3.88 -1.56
N LEU A 236 -4.98 -4.44 -0.48
CA LEU A 236 -4.64 -5.80 -0.02
C LEU A 236 -4.87 -6.84 -1.11
N LEU A 237 -6.01 -6.79 -1.79
CA LEU A 237 -6.35 -7.76 -2.86
C LEU A 237 -5.40 -7.67 -4.05
N ILE A 238 -4.87 -6.49 -4.36
CA ILE A 238 -3.82 -6.32 -5.37
C ILE A 238 -2.55 -7.08 -4.95
N TYR A 239 -2.09 -6.95 -3.71
CA TYR A 239 -0.90 -7.68 -3.23
C TYR A 239 -1.12 -9.20 -3.14
N VAL A 240 -2.33 -9.64 -2.75
CA VAL A 240 -2.73 -11.05 -2.79
C VAL A 240 -2.68 -11.58 -4.23
N SER A 241 -3.18 -10.81 -5.20
CA SER A 241 -3.18 -11.21 -6.61
C SER A 241 -1.76 -11.43 -7.16
N LEU A 242 -0.81 -10.58 -6.76
CA LEU A 242 0.61 -10.75 -7.13
C LEU A 242 1.20 -12.02 -6.50
N GLY A 243 0.81 -12.35 -5.26
CA GLY A 243 1.17 -13.62 -4.62
C GLY A 243 0.61 -14.85 -5.36
N ILE A 244 -0.59 -14.75 -5.91
CA ILE A 244 -1.17 -15.80 -6.74
C ILE A 244 -0.40 -15.93 -8.07
N VAL A 245 -0.06 -14.81 -8.74
CA VAL A 245 0.72 -14.80 -9.98
C VAL A 245 2.12 -15.42 -9.78
N SER A 246 2.74 -15.26 -8.60
CA SER A 246 4.01 -15.92 -8.27
C SER A 246 3.88 -17.42 -8.01
N GLY A 247 2.68 -18.00 -8.14
CA GLY A 247 2.42 -19.42 -7.89
C GLY A 247 2.29 -19.78 -6.42
N SER A 248 2.06 -18.80 -5.56
CA SER A 248 1.81 -18.97 -4.10
C SER A 248 2.94 -19.60 -3.29
N HIS A 249 4.13 -19.78 -3.87
CA HIS A 249 5.25 -20.44 -3.22
C HIS A 249 6.23 -19.48 -2.53
N ALA A 250 6.21 -18.21 -2.88
CA ALA A 250 7.14 -17.20 -2.41
C ALA A 250 6.77 -16.75 -0.98
N LEU A 251 7.36 -17.38 0.04
CA LEU A 251 7.11 -17.01 1.44
C LEU A 251 7.37 -15.52 1.70
N THR A 252 8.47 -14.99 1.16
CA THR A 252 8.84 -13.58 1.31
C THR A 252 7.74 -12.66 0.80
N TRP A 253 7.09 -12.99 -0.33
CA TRP A 253 5.97 -12.21 -0.83
C TRP A 253 4.76 -12.27 0.11
N TRP A 254 4.46 -13.42 0.69
CA TRP A 254 3.36 -13.54 1.65
C TRP A 254 3.61 -12.75 2.94
N LEU A 255 4.87 -12.57 3.36
CA LEU A 255 5.20 -11.64 4.45
C LEU A 255 4.92 -10.19 4.07
N VAL A 256 5.15 -9.80 2.81
CA VAL A 256 4.71 -8.47 2.31
C VAL A 256 3.19 -8.35 2.35
N VAL A 257 2.45 -9.37 1.89
CA VAL A 257 0.98 -9.39 1.96
C VAL A 257 0.50 -9.24 3.41
N LEU A 258 1.12 -9.94 4.34
CA LEU A 258 0.81 -9.85 5.77
C LEU A 258 1.08 -8.44 6.33
N TYR A 259 2.20 -7.85 5.97
CA TYR A 259 2.51 -6.45 6.31
C TYR A 259 1.45 -5.49 5.78
N VAL A 260 1.07 -5.64 4.50
CA VAL A 260 0.01 -4.82 3.87
C VAL A 260 -1.33 -5.04 4.58
N LEU A 261 -1.69 -6.28 4.91
CA LEU A 261 -2.91 -6.59 5.67
C LEU A 261 -2.97 -5.80 6.98
N PHE A 262 -1.93 -5.89 7.82
CA PHE A 262 -1.92 -5.17 9.10
C PHE A 262 -1.93 -3.66 8.93
N ASN A 263 -1.15 -3.14 7.99
CA ASN A 263 -1.09 -1.71 7.72
C ASN A 263 -2.45 -1.17 7.23
N GLN A 264 -3.09 -1.85 6.28
CA GLN A 264 -4.37 -1.41 5.72
C GLN A 264 -5.53 -1.63 6.69
N ALA A 265 -5.54 -2.72 7.46
CA ALA A 265 -6.55 -2.96 8.48
C ALA A 265 -6.50 -1.90 9.60
N LEU A 266 -5.29 -1.58 10.09
CA LEU A 266 -5.11 -0.51 11.08
C LEU A 266 -5.56 0.83 10.52
N ALA A 267 -5.19 1.14 9.27
CA ALA A 267 -5.60 2.36 8.59
C ALA A 267 -7.11 2.47 8.45
N ALA A 268 -7.77 1.38 8.07
CA ALA A 268 -9.21 1.31 7.93
C ALA A 268 -9.92 1.47 9.28
N GLN A 269 -9.41 0.81 10.33
CA GLN A 269 -9.96 0.91 11.68
C GLN A 269 -9.92 2.36 12.20
N LEU A 270 -8.77 3.01 12.09
CA LEU A 270 -8.63 4.42 12.49
C LEU A 270 -9.53 5.37 11.69
N CYS A 271 -9.71 5.08 10.40
CA CYS A 271 -10.61 5.84 9.56
C CYS A 271 -12.08 5.63 9.95
N HIS A 272 -12.48 4.39 10.24
CA HIS A 272 -13.82 4.03 10.69
C HIS A 272 -14.16 4.71 12.03
N GLU A 273 -13.26 4.64 13.02
CA GLU A 273 -13.41 5.33 14.30
C GLU A 273 -13.54 6.85 14.12
N PHE A 274 -12.78 7.44 13.19
CA PHE A 274 -12.91 8.86 12.88
C PHE A 274 -14.30 9.20 12.32
N TYR A 275 -14.85 8.38 11.40
CA TYR A 275 -16.18 8.63 10.86
C TYR A 275 -17.27 8.44 11.90
N THR A 276 -17.23 7.39 12.69
CA THR A 276 -18.21 7.10 13.75
C THR A 276 -18.19 8.16 14.86
N SER A 277 -17.02 8.68 15.21
CA SER A 277 -16.91 9.74 16.22
C SER A 277 -17.31 11.12 15.72
N LYS A 278 -17.11 11.39 14.42
CA LYS A 278 -17.35 12.72 13.85
C LYS A 278 -18.77 12.91 13.34
N PHE A 279 -19.42 11.87 12.84
CA PHE A 279 -20.71 11.94 12.19
C PHE A 279 -21.75 11.12 12.95
N GLN A 280 -22.73 11.78 13.56
CA GLN A 280 -23.82 11.11 14.30
C GLN A 280 -24.69 10.23 13.40
N SER A 281 -24.82 10.59 12.10
CA SER A 281 -25.59 9.84 11.10
C SER A 281 -24.76 8.76 10.39
N TYR A 282 -23.57 8.40 10.90
CA TYR A 282 -22.74 7.37 10.24
C TYR A 282 -23.43 5.99 10.34
N PRO A 283 -23.56 5.24 9.22
CA PRO A 283 -24.24 3.95 9.22
C PRO A 283 -23.55 2.91 10.11
N GLN A 284 -24.25 2.42 11.12
CA GLN A 284 -23.71 1.49 12.14
C GLN A 284 -23.40 0.08 11.58
N HIS A 285 -24.03 -0.30 10.47
CA HIS A 285 -23.82 -1.61 9.83
C HIS A 285 -22.49 -1.70 9.07
N ARG A 286 -21.88 -0.57 8.70
CA ARG A 286 -20.62 -0.56 7.97
C ARG A 286 -19.48 -1.05 8.84
N LYS A 287 -18.65 -1.91 8.26
CA LYS A 287 -17.41 -2.38 8.88
C LYS A 287 -16.24 -1.49 8.51
N ALA A 288 -15.13 -1.62 9.22
CA ALA A 288 -13.95 -0.83 8.92
C ALA A 288 -13.28 -1.23 7.60
N PHE A 289 -13.03 -2.54 7.43
CA PHE A 289 -12.12 -3.07 6.41
C PHE A 289 -12.68 -4.26 5.63
N LEU A 290 -13.07 -5.32 6.34
CA LEU A 290 -13.62 -6.53 5.73
C LEU A 290 -15.15 -6.54 5.86
N PRO A 291 -15.91 -6.72 4.77
CA PRO A 291 -17.36 -6.83 4.84
C PRO A 291 -17.78 -7.89 5.85
N TYR A 292 -18.74 -7.55 6.69
CA TYR A 292 -19.35 -8.40 7.72
C TYR A 292 -18.44 -8.82 8.90
N LEU A 293 -17.11 -8.66 8.80
CA LEU A 293 -16.14 -9.11 9.83
C LEU A 293 -15.51 -7.95 10.61
N LEU A 294 -14.81 -7.07 9.94
CA LEU A 294 -13.98 -6.03 10.56
C LEU A 294 -14.26 -4.66 9.94
#